data_312701dc2679c15476a42c7fe247f33a
#
_entry.id   312701dc2679c15476a42c7fe247f33a
#
_cell.length_a   1.000
_cell.length_b   1.000
_cell.length_c   1.000
_cell.angle_alpha   90.00
_cell.angle_beta   90.00
_cell.angle_gamma   90.00
#
_symmetry.space_group_name_H-M   'P 1'
#
loop_
_entity.id
_entity.type
_entity.pdbx_description
1 polymer ?
#
loop_
_entity_poly.entity_id
_entity_poly.type
_entity_poly.pdbx_seq_one_letter_code
_entity_poly.pdbx_strand_id
1 'polypeptide(L)'
;MDSGAPGTDATTELPRAGFWRRWLALLIDGIIVMLPFQILAAILFAMTAGMIQMDSGFFSSCVNGKTIPQGLNPPPPHDSNTMRVCRISFFGAPTGAVLTVARVTREGNTTTAVSQGYMLDKDGTPIQGTSIDWICQLAFLAYLVGMIWRTGQTLGARIVGVSIIDTANPGASGVPIHKVVIRYLAMMIGAVPAFALLIYQGAAVGTGADAMFSGDFFRWFAFAGVLGALWALVLIVQIASKSDPVYDRLAGTAVVRA
;
A
#
# COMPACT_ATOMS: atom_id res chain seq x y z
N MET A 1 -18.71 -11.87 55.33
CA MET A 1 -17.31 -11.62 54.93
C MET A 1 -17.13 -12.31 53.59
N ASP A 2 -17.40 -11.55 52.55
CA ASP A 2 -17.34 -12.07 51.18
C ASP A 2 -16.02 -11.53 50.58
N SER A 3 -15.02 -12.41 50.51
CA SER A 3 -13.72 -12.12 49.94
C SER A 3 -13.83 -12.20 48.41
N GLY A 4 -14.21 -11.06 47.80
CA GLY A 4 -14.13 -10.89 46.37
C GLY A 4 -12.70 -11.07 45.91
N ALA A 5 -12.38 -12.22 45.32
CA ALA A 5 -11.14 -12.44 44.60
C ALA A 5 -11.03 -11.39 43.49
N PRO A 6 -9.88 -10.69 43.34
CA PRO A 6 -9.68 -9.79 42.24
C PRO A 6 -9.78 -10.59 40.94
N GLY A 7 -10.76 -10.26 40.10
CA GLY A 7 -10.87 -10.85 38.77
C GLY A 7 -9.56 -10.59 38.02
N THR A 8 -8.75 -11.61 37.89
CA THR A 8 -7.61 -11.64 36.99
C THR A 8 -8.15 -11.38 35.58
N ASP A 9 -7.82 -10.22 35.00
CA ASP A 9 -8.19 -9.89 33.62
C ASP A 9 -7.74 -11.03 32.69
N ALA A 10 -8.70 -11.80 32.20
CA ALA A 10 -8.45 -12.96 31.33
C ALA A 10 -7.62 -12.61 30.07
N THR A 11 -7.52 -11.31 29.76
CA THR A 11 -6.69 -10.80 28.65
C THR A 11 -5.21 -10.78 28.96
N THR A 12 -4.81 -10.79 30.24
CA THR A 12 -3.40 -10.71 30.67
C THR A 12 -2.67 -12.04 30.47
N GLU A 13 -3.39 -13.16 30.39
CA GLU A 13 -2.81 -14.50 30.27
C GLU A 13 -2.54 -14.94 28.83
N LEU A 14 -3.13 -14.29 27.83
CA LEU A 14 -2.96 -14.70 26.42
C LEU A 14 -1.62 -14.20 25.84
N PRO A 15 -0.75 -15.10 25.37
CA PRO A 15 0.56 -14.74 24.85
C PRO A 15 0.43 -13.86 23.60
N ARG A 16 1.06 -12.70 23.62
CA ARG A 16 1.05 -11.76 22.48
C ARG A 16 1.77 -12.34 21.27
N ALA A 17 1.22 -12.13 20.08
CA ALA A 17 1.87 -12.52 18.84
C ALA A 17 3.02 -11.56 18.53
N GLY A 18 4.22 -12.13 18.30
CA GLY A 18 5.41 -11.37 17.95
C GLY A 18 5.38 -10.88 16.50
N PHE A 19 6.35 -10.01 16.17
CA PHE A 19 6.48 -9.33 14.88
C PHE A 19 6.41 -10.29 13.68
N TRP A 20 7.23 -11.33 13.65
CA TRP A 20 7.32 -12.25 12.51
C TRP A 20 6.02 -12.96 12.17
N ARG A 21 5.23 -13.33 13.15
CA ARG A 21 3.92 -13.96 12.92
C ARG A 21 2.93 -12.98 12.31
N ARG A 22 2.89 -11.73 12.80
CA ARG A 22 2.01 -10.69 12.25
C ARG A 22 2.42 -10.33 10.81
N TRP A 23 3.73 -10.21 10.55
CA TRP A 23 4.26 -9.92 9.22
C TRP A 23 3.96 -11.06 8.24
N LEU A 24 4.19 -12.31 8.65
CA LEU A 24 3.93 -13.48 7.81
C LEU A 24 2.42 -13.64 7.53
N ALA A 25 1.54 -13.36 8.52
CA ALA A 25 0.10 -13.32 8.29
C ALA A 25 -0.27 -12.34 7.18
N LEU A 26 0.23 -11.10 7.27
CA LEU A 26 -0.05 -10.04 6.29
C LEU A 26 0.51 -10.39 4.90
N LEU A 27 1.70 -11.00 4.84
CA LEU A 27 2.29 -11.48 3.59
C LEU A 27 1.41 -12.53 2.91
N ILE A 28 0.95 -13.53 3.67
CA ILE A 28 0.08 -14.59 3.16
C ILE A 28 -1.26 -14.00 2.70
N ASP A 29 -1.85 -13.10 3.48
CA ASP A 29 -3.08 -12.41 3.11
C ASP A 29 -2.91 -11.59 1.82
N GLY A 30 -1.78 -10.90 1.69
CA GLY A 30 -1.41 -10.18 0.47
C GLY A 30 -1.37 -11.11 -0.75
N ILE A 31 -0.71 -12.26 -0.64
CA ILE A 31 -0.65 -13.25 -1.72
C ILE A 31 -2.04 -13.77 -2.07
N ILE A 32 -2.86 -14.12 -1.08
CA ILE A 32 -4.22 -14.65 -1.28
C ILE A 32 -5.10 -13.67 -2.06
N VAL A 33 -4.98 -12.37 -1.81
CA VAL A 33 -5.77 -11.35 -2.51
C VAL A 33 -5.11 -10.98 -3.84
N MET A 34 -3.79 -10.78 -3.88
CA MET A 34 -3.10 -10.33 -5.10
C MET A 34 -3.16 -11.36 -6.24
N LEU A 35 -3.06 -12.67 -5.94
CA LEU A 35 -3.05 -13.71 -6.97
C LEU A 35 -4.30 -13.68 -7.88
N PRO A 36 -5.54 -13.70 -7.36
CA PRO A 36 -6.73 -13.60 -8.19
C PRO A 36 -6.78 -12.31 -9.01
N PHE A 37 -6.35 -11.18 -8.42
CA PHE A 37 -6.31 -9.90 -9.15
C PHE A 37 -5.27 -9.88 -10.27
N GLN A 38 -4.13 -10.51 -10.10
CA GLN A 38 -3.13 -10.64 -11.17
C GLN A 38 -3.65 -11.49 -12.34
N ILE A 39 -4.34 -12.59 -12.06
CA ILE A 39 -4.99 -13.41 -13.10
C ILE A 39 -6.06 -12.59 -13.83
N LEU A 40 -6.92 -11.91 -13.07
CA LEU A 40 -7.95 -11.04 -13.64
C LEU A 40 -7.35 -9.93 -14.50
N ALA A 41 -6.29 -9.28 -14.03
CA ALA A 41 -5.58 -8.22 -14.75
C ALA A 41 -5.00 -8.74 -16.09
N ALA A 42 -4.41 -9.93 -16.09
CA ALA A 42 -3.89 -10.54 -17.33
C ALA A 42 -5.01 -10.81 -18.34
N ILE A 43 -6.15 -11.33 -17.88
CA ILE A 43 -7.34 -11.56 -18.72
C ILE A 43 -7.87 -10.23 -19.27
N LEU A 44 -8.03 -9.21 -18.40
CA LEU A 44 -8.55 -7.91 -18.81
C LEU A 44 -7.60 -7.21 -19.78
N PHE A 45 -6.28 -7.25 -19.52
CA PHE A 45 -5.28 -6.70 -20.44
C PHE A 45 -5.39 -7.32 -21.84
N ALA A 46 -5.51 -8.65 -21.91
CA ALA A 46 -5.65 -9.35 -23.18
C ALA A 46 -6.98 -9.04 -23.89
N MET A 47 -8.09 -9.02 -23.15
CA MET A 47 -9.43 -8.80 -23.72
C MET A 47 -9.68 -7.36 -24.16
N THR A 48 -9.08 -6.39 -23.47
CA THR A 48 -9.27 -4.94 -23.75
C THR A 48 -8.13 -4.35 -24.58
N ALA A 49 -7.27 -5.19 -25.15
CA ALA A 49 -6.06 -4.75 -25.85
C ALA A 49 -5.17 -3.79 -25.02
N GLY A 50 -5.16 -3.93 -23.70
CA GLY A 50 -4.37 -3.12 -22.79
C GLY A 50 -5.07 -1.88 -22.23
N MET A 51 -6.36 -1.64 -22.50
CA MET A 51 -7.08 -0.49 -21.93
C MET A 51 -7.28 -0.61 -20.42
N ILE A 52 -7.41 -1.83 -19.88
CA ILE A 52 -7.49 -2.10 -18.45
C ILE A 52 -6.21 -2.79 -18.04
N GLN A 53 -5.48 -2.20 -17.12
CA GLN A 53 -4.14 -2.62 -16.71
C GLN A 53 -4.00 -2.70 -15.19
N MET A 54 -2.98 -3.42 -14.75
CA MET A 54 -2.51 -3.44 -13.39
C MET A 54 -1.00 -3.19 -13.38
N ASP A 55 -0.59 -2.09 -12.76
CA ASP A 55 0.80 -1.65 -12.74
C ASP A 55 1.62 -2.32 -11.63
N SER A 56 0.95 -2.84 -10.59
CA SER A 56 1.55 -3.61 -9.50
C SER A 56 1.66 -5.09 -9.87
N GLY A 57 2.60 -5.46 -10.74
CA GLY A 57 2.84 -6.86 -11.14
C GLY A 57 4.01 -7.49 -10.41
N PHE A 58 4.08 -8.83 -10.43
CA PHE A 58 5.18 -9.59 -9.81
C PHE A 58 6.50 -9.45 -10.59
N PHE A 59 6.42 -9.30 -11.89
CA PHE A 59 7.60 -9.17 -12.75
C PHE A 59 7.47 -7.95 -13.63
N SER A 60 8.54 -7.18 -13.71
CA SER A 60 8.65 -6.07 -14.64
C SER A 60 9.93 -6.18 -15.46
N SER A 61 9.80 -6.01 -16.78
CA SER A 61 10.93 -5.93 -17.70
C SER A 61 10.94 -4.57 -18.35
N CYS A 62 12.04 -3.84 -18.22
CA CYS A 62 12.15 -2.48 -18.72
C CYS A 62 13.30 -2.37 -19.72
N VAL A 63 13.04 -1.68 -20.82
CA VAL A 63 14.04 -1.36 -21.85
C VAL A 63 14.07 0.15 -22.08
N ASN A 64 15.27 0.68 -22.30
CA ASN A 64 15.42 2.08 -22.65
C ASN A 64 15.16 2.25 -24.16
N GLY A 65 14.27 3.20 -24.50
CA GLY A 65 14.01 3.54 -25.88
C GLY A 65 14.99 4.61 -26.41
N LYS A 66 15.05 4.74 -27.73
CA LYS A 66 15.93 5.70 -28.41
C LYS A 66 15.19 6.92 -28.92
N THR A 67 13.91 6.80 -29.24
CA THR A 67 13.12 7.85 -29.89
C THR A 67 11.81 8.03 -29.13
N ILE A 68 11.57 9.25 -28.67
CA ILE A 68 10.33 9.60 -27.98
C ILE A 68 9.21 9.71 -29.03
N PRO A 69 8.08 8.98 -28.86
CA PRO A 69 6.95 9.09 -29.78
C PRO A 69 6.39 10.51 -29.85
N GLN A 70 5.97 10.91 -31.04
CA GLN A 70 5.28 12.20 -31.22
C GLN A 70 3.79 12.07 -30.86
N GLY A 71 3.16 13.19 -30.46
CA GLY A 71 1.73 13.21 -30.19
C GLY A 71 1.30 12.60 -28.85
N LEU A 72 2.22 12.47 -27.91
CA LEU A 72 1.89 12.04 -26.54
C LEU A 72 0.96 13.05 -25.86
N ASN A 73 -0.09 12.57 -25.20
CA ASN A 73 -1.04 13.38 -24.44
C ASN A 73 -1.19 12.82 -23.02
N PRO A 74 -0.90 13.63 -21.96
CA PRO A 74 -0.37 14.98 -21.98
C PRO A 74 1.02 15.07 -22.63
N PRO A 75 1.48 16.25 -23.06
CA PRO A 75 2.80 16.40 -23.67
C PRO A 75 3.91 16.02 -22.66
N PRO A 76 5.00 15.40 -23.12
CA PRO A 76 6.12 15.05 -22.25
C PRO A 76 6.82 16.33 -21.73
N PRO A 77 7.60 16.22 -20.65
CA PRO A 77 8.41 17.33 -20.16
C PRO A 77 9.27 17.94 -21.27
N HIS A 78 9.41 19.25 -21.29
CA HIS A 78 10.31 19.95 -22.24
C HIS A 78 11.73 19.39 -22.13
N ASP A 79 12.42 19.26 -23.26
CA ASP A 79 13.78 18.74 -23.34
C ASP A 79 13.97 17.34 -22.74
N SER A 80 12.94 16.51 -22.87
CA SER A 80 13.02 15.10 -22.46
C SER A 80 14.15 14.38 -23.21
N ASN A 81 15.03 13.72 -22.45
CA ASN A 81 16.25 13.09 -22.97
C ASN A 81 16.32 11.59 -22.66
N THR A 82 15.36 11.07 -21.92
CA THR A 82 15.31 9.63 -21.59
C THR A 82 13.91 9.09 -21.82
N MET A 83 13.87 7.85 -22.29
CA MET A 83 12.64 7.12 -22.51
C MET A 83 12.84 5.67 -22.01
N ARG A 84 11.87 5.16 -21.28
CA ARG A 84 11.87 3.82 -20.74
C ARG A 84 10.51 3.16 -20.95
N VAL A 85 10.50 1.97 -21.53
CA VAL A 85 9.30 1.14 -21.66
C VAL A 85 9.40 -0.01 -20.67
N CYS A 86 8.43 -0.10 -19.78
CA CYS A 86 8.30 -1.19 -18.82
C CYS A 86 7.08 -2.04 -19.16
N ARG A 87 7.27 -3.34 -19.29
CA ARG A 87 6.20 -4.32 -19.41
C ARG A 87 6.08 -5.08 -18.11
N ILE A 88 4.87 -5.13 -17.60
CA ILE A 88 4.53 -5.75 -16.34
C ILE A 88 3.80 -7.07 -16.65
N SER A 89 4.16 -8.13 -15.94
CA SER A 89 3.60 -9.45 -16.21
C SER A 89 3.43 -10.28 -14.94
N PHE A 90 2.50 -11.20 -15.01
CA PHE A 90 2.29 -12.26 -14.05
C PHE A 90 2.62 -13.61 -14.71
N PHE A 91 3.74 -14.23 -14.31
CA PHE A 91 4.26 -15.46 -14.89
C PHE A 91 4.28 -15.49 -16.42
N GLY A 92 4.70 -14.37 -17.03
CA GLY A 92 4.79 -14.23 -18.49
C GLY A 92 3.52 -13.73 -19.17
N ALA A 93 2.36 -13.74 -18.50
CA ALA A 93 1.14 -13.11 -19.01
C ALA A 93 1.19 -11.59 -18.76
N PRO A 94 1.06 -10.73 -19.78
CA PRO A 94 1.12 -9.29 -19.59
C PRO A 94 -0.09 -8.78 -18.80
N THR A 95 0.17 -7.93 -17.80
CA THR A 95 -0.85 -7.28 -16.96
C THR A 95 -0.86 -5.76 -17.13
N GLY A 96 0.23 -5.20 -17.66
CA GLY A 96 0.37 -3.77 -17.89
C GLY A 96 1.61 -3.44 -18.74
N ALA A 97 1.60 -2.26 -19.33
CA ALA A 97 2.73 -1.72 -20.06
C ALA A 97 2.75 -0.19 -19.93
N VAL A 98 3.89 0.37 -19.54
CA VAL A 98 4.06 1.80 -19.27
C VAL A 98 5.27 2.35 -20.01
N LEU A 99 5.07 3.46 -20.70
CA LEU A 99 6.13 4.29 -21.25
C LEU A 99 6.38 5.44 -20.28
N THR A 100 7.61 5.57 -19.81
CA THR A 100 8.05 6.71 -19.01
C THR A 100 8.99 7.56 -19.87
N VAL A 101 8.64 8.83 -20.06
CA VAL A 101 9.47 9.82 -20.73
C VAL A 101 9.95 10.82 -19.68
N ALA A 102 11.25 11.09 -19.63
CA ALA A 102 11.81 11.95 -18.61
C ALA A 102 12.86 12.91 -19.17
N ARG A 103 12.94 14.08 -18.51
CA ARG A 103 14.09 14.97 -18.58
C ARG A 103 14.96 14.69 -17.34
N VAL A 104 16.17 14.24 -17.58
CA VAL A 104 17.16 14.03 -16.53
C VAL A 104 18.25 15.08 -16.69
N THR A 105 18.41 15.94 -15.68
CA THR A 105 19.46 16.96 -15.58
C THR A 105 20.40 16.62 -14.44
N ARG A 106 21.68 16.81 -14.67
CA ARG A 106 22.73 16.55 -13.66
C ARG A 106 23.52 17.84 -13.43
N GLU A 107 23.48 18.32 -12.20
CA GLU A 107 24.21 19.51 -11.75
C GLU A 107 25.11 19.12 -10.58
N GLY A 108 26.42 18.97 -10.85
CA GLY A 108 27.38 18.49 -9.86
C GLY A 108 27.02 17.09 -9.37
N ASN A 109 26.76 16.95 -8.08
CA ASN A 109 26.36 15.68 -7.44
C ASN A 109 24.84 15.47 -7.38
N THR A 110 24.04 16.42 -7.86
CA THR A 110 22.57 16.32 -7.83
C THR A 110 22.06 15.88 -9.20
N THR A 111 21.19 14.87 -9.22
CA THR A 111 20.47 14.43 -10.42
C THR A 111 18.99 14.70 -10.19
N THR A 112 18.41 15.51 -11.05
CA THR A 112 16.96 15.81 -11.06
C THR A 112 16.34 15.11 -12.26
N ALA A 113 15.21 14.43 -12.05
CA ALA A 113 14.44 13.78 -13.11
C ALA A 113 12.98 14.23 -13.01
N VAL A 114 12.48 14.81 -14.10
CA VAL A 114 11.04 15.10 -14.29
C VAL A 114 10.52 14.12 -15.32
N SER A 115 9.50 13.33 -14.95
CA SER A 115 9.00 12.25 -15.80
C SER A 115 7.50 12.30 -15.97
N GLN A 116 7.03 11.85 -17.15
CA GLN A 116 5.62 11.62 -17.47
C GLN A 116 5.43 10.17 -17.88
N GLY A 117 4.44 9.50 -17.28
CA GLY A 117 4.06 8.14 -17.61
C GLY A 117 2.89 8.10 -18.58
N TYR A 118 2.90 7.11 -19.47
CA TYR A 118 1.83 6.83 -20.43
C TYR A 118 1.56 5.33 -20.42
N MET A 119 0.30 4.95 -20.36
CA MET A 119 -0.09 3.56 -20.56
C MET A 119 0.08 3.16 -22.02
N LEU A 120 0.54 1.94 -22.23
CA LEU A 120 0.69 1.37 -23.56
C LEU A 120 -0.30 0.22 -23.74
N ASP A 121 -0.80 0.08 -24.98
CA ASP A 121 -1.54 -1.12 -25.37
C ASP A 121 -0.64 -2.35 -25.52
N LYS A 122 -1.23 -3.46 -25.91
CA LYS A 122 -0.51 -4.72 -26.15
C LYS A 122 0.57 -4.60 -27.25
N ASP A 123 0.39 -3.66 -28.20
CA ASP A 123 1.27 -3.44 -29.35
C ASP A 123 2.34 -2.38 -29.07
N GLY A 124 2.27 -1.72 -27.88
CA GLY A 124 3.20 -0.69 -27.44
C GLY A 124 2.84 0.72 -27.88
N THR A 125 1.58 0.95 -28.31
CA THR A 125 1.07 2.26 -28.66
C THR A 125 0.52 2.98 -27.40
N PRO A 126 0.83 4.27 -27.21
CA PRO A 126 0.27 5.04 -26.09
C PRO A 126 -1.26 5.14 -26.16
N ILE A 127 -1.92 4.83 -25.05
CA ILE A 127 -3.38 4.86 -24.91
C ILE A 127 -3.80 5.56 -23.63
N GLN A 128 -5.06 5.97 -23.59
CA GLN A 128 -5.71 6.39 -22.35
C GLN A 128 -6.40 5.17 -21.74
N GLY A 129 -5.66 4.44 -20.91
CA GLY A 129 -6.16 3.28 -20.20
C GLY A 129 -6.57 3.60 -18.75
N THR A 130 -7.01 2.57 -18.04
CA THR A 130 -7.38 2.65 -16.63
C THR A 130 -6.62 1.60 -15.84
N SER A 131 -5.97 2.01 -14.72
CA SER A 131 -5.38 1.08 -13.76
C SER A 131 -6.44 0.56 -12.79
N ILE A 132 -6.41 -0.74 -12.51
CA ILE A 132 -7.26 -1.39 -11.50
C ILE A 132 -6.56 -1.60 -10.16
N ASP A 133 -5.35 -1.06 -9.97
CA ASP A 133 -4.59 -1.22 -8.72
C ASP A 133 -5.36 -0.72 -7.49
N TRP A 134 -6.06 0.41 -7.62
CA TRP A 134 -6.87 0.95 -6.54
C TRP A 134 -8.03 0.02 -6.13
N ILE A 135 -8.61 -0.72 -7.08
CA ILE A 135 -9.67 -1.71 -6.80
C ILE A 135 -9.09 -2.87 -5.99
N CYS A 136 -7.90 -3.34 -6.36
CA CYS A 136 -7.18 -4.37 -5.63
C CYS A 136 -6.87 -3.93 -4.19
N GLN A 137 -6.41 -2.69 -4.00
CA GLN A 137 -6.14 -2.12 -2.67
C GLN A 137 -7.40 -2.03 -1.80
N LEU A 138 -8.52 -1.57 -2.38
CA LEU A 138 -9.80 -1.52 -1.67
C LEU A 138 -10.32 -2.92 -1.33
N ALA A 139 -10.20 -3.88 -2.25
CA ALA A 139 -10.59 -5.26 -2.00
C ALA A 139 -9.75 -5.90 -0.89
N PHE A 140 -8.44 -5.63 -0.87
CA PHE A 140 -7.56 -6.09 0.21
C PHE A 140 -7.96 -5.51 1.56
N LEU A 141 -8.23 -4.20 1.62
CA LEU A 141 -8.68 -3.56 2.85
C LEU A 141 -10.04 -4.12 3.31
N ALA A 142 -10.98 -4.27 2.39
CA ALA A 142 -12.30 -4.84 2.68
C ALA A 142 -12.20 -6.30 3.18
N TYR A 143 -11.31 -7.09 2.59
CA TYR A 143 -10.99 -8.45 3.04
C TYR A 143 -10.45 -8.44 4.48
N LEU A 144 -9.44 -7.61 4.78
CA LEU A 144 -8.86 -7.53 6.11
C LEU A 144 -9.90 -7.11 7.16
N VAL A 145 -10.63 -6.02 6.89
CA VAL A 145 -11.67 -5.49 7.79
C VAL A 145 -12.78 -6.53 7.98
N GLY A 146 -13.30 -7.10 6.90
CA GLY A 146 -14.42 -8.05 6.94
C GLY A 146 -14.08 -9.34 7.68
N MET A 147 -12.87 -9.88 7.47
CA MET A 147 -12.42 -11.09 8.14
C MET A 147 -12.22 -10.88 9.65
N ILE A 148 -11.55 -9.77 10.03
CA ILE A 148 -11.33 -9.45 11.45
C ILE A 148 -12.67 -9.15 12.15
N TRP A 149 -13.57 -8.40 11.50
CA TRP A 149 -14.90 -8.16 12.05
C TRP A 149 -15.66 -9.44 12.34
N ARG A 150 -15.69 -10.39 11.39
CA ARG A 150 -16.50 -11.60 11.51
C ARG A 150 -15.89 -12.68 12.39
N THR A 151 -14.57 -12.85 12.31
CA THR A 151 -13.90 -14.03 12.89
C THR A 151 -12.70 -13.70 13.79
N GLY A 152 -12.29 -12.42 13.88
CA GLY A 152 -11.07 -12.02 14.58
C GLY A 152 -9.79 -12.49 13.89
N GLN A 153 -9.87 -13.17 12.74
CA GLN A 153 -8.73 -13.78 12.05
C GLN A 153 -8.88 -13.63 10.55
N THR A 154 -7.80 -13.24 9.86
CA THR A 154 -7.67 -13.41 8.41
C THR A 154 -7.23 -14.83 8.06
N LEU A 155 -7.23 -15.21 6.80
CA LEU A 155 -6.74 -16.52 6.38
C LEU A 155 -5.25 -16.68 6.68
N GLY A 156 -4.44 -15.64 6.43
CA GLY A 156 -3.03 -15.64 6.79
C GLY A 156 -2.82 -15.74 8.30
N ALA A 157 -3.64 -15.03 9.09
CA ALA A 157 -3.59 -15.10 10.54
C ALA A 157 -3.90 -16.50 11.07
N ARG A 158 -4.87 -17.22 10.48
CA ARG A 158 -5.21 -18.61 10.83
C ARG A 158 -4.04 -19.55 10.56
N ILE A 159 -3.38 -19.41 9.40
CA ILE A 159 -2.24 -20.26 9.02
C ILE A 159 -1.09 -20.14 10.01
N VAL A 160 -0.82 -18.92 10.53
CA VAL A 160 0.30 -18.69 11.47
C VAL A 160 -0.11 -18.77 12.95
N GLY A 161 -1.37 -19.11 13.25
CA GLY A 161 -1.89 -19.22 14.61
C GLY A 161 -1.90 -17.88 15.35
N VAL A 162 -2.57 -16.88 14.75
CA VAL A 162 -2.72 -15.51 15.30
C VAL A 162 -4.17 -15.11 15.27
N SER A 163 -4.66 -14.45 16.34
CA SER A 163 -6.00 -13.90 16.43
C SER A 163 -5.96 -12.48 16.95
N ILE A 164 -6.88 -11.67 16.44
CA ILE A 164 -7.17 -10.32 16.93
C ILE A 164 -8.42 -10.43 17.79
N ILE A 165 -8.32 -10.04 19.05
CA ILE A 165 -9.41 -10.11 20.01
C ILE A 165 -9.84 -8.71 20.44
N ASP A 166 -11.10 -8.58 20.80
CA ASP A 166 -11.61 -7.42 21.55
C ASP A 166 -11.21 -7.56 23.01
N THR A 167 -10.47 -6.59 23.55
CA THR A 167 -10.04 -6.64 24.97
C THR A 167 -11.20 -6.55 25.96
N ALA A 168 -12.32 -5.95 25.55
CA ALA A 168 -13.53 -5.89 26.38
C ALA A 168 -14.32 -7.22 26.38
N ASN A 169 -14.24 -8.01 25.29
CA ASN A 169 -14.92 -9.28 25.15
C ASN A 169 -14.01 -10.34 24.50
N PRO A 170 -13.02 -10.88 25.22
CA PRO A 170 -12.01 -11.77 24.66
C PRO A 170 -12.56 -13.08 24.06
N GLY A 171 -13.74 -13.52 24.51
CA GLY A 171 -14.43 -14.73 24.03
C GLY A 171 -15.30 -14.54 22.78
N ALA A 172 -15.41 -13.32 22.27
CA ALA A 172 -16.20 -13.07 21.06
C ALA A 172 -15.52 -13.65 19.82
N SER A 173 -16.29 -14.14 18.86
CA SER A 173 -15.79 -14.75 17.63
C SER A 173 -15.18 -13.73 16.63
N GLY A 174 -15.37 -12.43 16.86
CA GLY A 174 -14.86 -11.35 16.01
C GLY A 174 -14.69 -10.05 16.77
N VAL A 175 -14.27 -9.01 16.08
CA VAL A 175 -14.04 -7.68 16.65
C VAL A 175 -15.07 -6.70 16.11
N PRO A 176 -15.71 -5.86 16.93
CA PRO A 176 -16.65 -4.85 16.45
C PRO A 176 -16.05 -3.97 15.34
N ILE A 177 -16.82 -3.73 14.27
CA ILE A 177 -16.32 -3.06 13.05
C ILE A 177 -15.68 -1.69 13.33
N HIS A 178 -16.29 -0.92 14.25
CA HIS A 178 -15.73 0.40 14.61
C HIS A 178 -14.32 0.29 15.21
N LYS A 179 -14.04 -0.75 16.02
CA LYS A 179 -12.71 -1.00 16.58
C LYS A 179 -11.73 -1.41 15.49
N VAL A 180 -12.16 -2.23 14.52
CA VAL A 180 -11.33 -2.62 13.38
C VAL A 180 -10.98 -1.39 12.54
N VAL A 181 -11.95 -0.51 12.25
CA VAL A 181 -11.72 0.74 11.50
C VAL A 181 -10.77 1.67 12.26
N ILE A 182 -11.01 1.91 13.56
CA ILE A 182 -10.12 2.74 14.39
C ILE A 182 -8.69 2.18 14.37
N ARG A 183 -8.53 0.86 14.46
CA ARG A 183 -7.23 0.19 14.40
C ARG A 183 -6.46 0.53 13.11
N TYR A 184 -7.11 0.39 11.94
CA TYR A 184 -6.45 0.68 10.65
C TYR A 184 -6.20 2.18 10.47
N LEU A 185 -7.12 3.05 10.86
CA LEU A 185 -6.91 4.50 10.84
C LEU A 185 -5.74 4.91 11.75
N ALA A 186 -5.68 4.36 12.95
CA ALA A 186 -4.58 4.62 13.88
C ALA A 186 -3.23 4.11 13.34
N MET A 187 -3.20 2.98 12.65
CA MET A 187 -1.99 2.48 11.98
C MET A 187 -1.49 3.45 10.90
N MET A 188 -2.40 4.15 10.20
CA MET A 188 -2.09 5.08 9.11
C MET A 188 -1.73 6.51 9.59
N ILE A 189 -1.74 6.81 10.88
CA ILE A 189 -1.43 8.16 11.41
C ILE A 189 -0.09 8.69 10.87
N GLY A 190 0.93 7.84 10.77
CA GLY A 190 2.23 8.24 10.23
C GLY A 190 2.22 8.65 8.76
N ALA A 191 1.22 8.24 8.00
CA ALA A 191 1.06 8.62 6.58
C ALA A 191 0.27 9.93 6.40
N VAL A 192 -0.45 10.39 7.43
CA VAL A 192 -1.30 11.60 7.37
C VAL A 192 -0.55 12.84 6.89
N PRO A 193 0.68 13.16 7.37
CA PRO A 193 1.41 14.34 6.89
C PRO A 193 1.71 14.28 5.39
N ALA A 194 2.07 13.11 4.86
CA ALA A 194 2.34 12.95 3.43
C ALA A 194 1.07 13.08 2.58
N PHE A 195 -0.05 12.49 3.02
CA PHE A 195 -1.34 12.64 2.35
C PHE A 195 -1.84 14.09 2.39
N ALA A 196 -1.73 14.76 3.53
CA ALA A 196 -2.13 16.17 3.65
C ALA A 196 -1.32 17.06 2.70
N LEU A 197 -0.02 16.82 2.57
CA LEU A 197 0.84 17.54 1.65
C LEU A 197 0.44 17.29 0.18
N LEU A 198 0.15 16.04 -0.18
CA LEU A 198 -0.29 15.70 -1.54
C LEU A 198 -1.63 16.35 -1.89
N ILE A 199 -2.59 16.34 -0.96
CA ILE A 199 -3.90 17.00 -1.14
C ILE A 199 -3.71 18.52 -1.27
N TYR A 200 -2.90 19.13 -0.40
CA TYR A 200 -2.61 20.56 -0.47
C TYR A 200 -1.96 20.93 -1.82
N GLN A 201 -0.98 20.16 -2.26
CA GLN A 201 -0.29 20.40 -3.52
C GLN A 201 -1.25 20.29 -4.71
N GLY A 202 -2.08 19.25 -4.76
CA GLY A 202 -3.07 19.07 -5.83
C GLY A 202 -4.15 20.15 -5.87
N ALA A 203 -4.58 20.65 -4.71
CA ALA A 203 -5.63 21.66 -4.59
C ALA A 203 -5.11 23.10 -4.78
N ALA A 204 -3.95 23.43 -4.21
CA ALA A 204 -3.45 24.82 -4.16
C ALA A 204 -2.56 25.21 -5.34
N VAL A 205 -1.80 24.27 -5.88
CA VAL A 205 -0.77 24.54 -6.90
C VAL A 205 -1.18 24.03 -8.29
N GLY A 206 -2.26 23.26 -8.35
CA GLY A 206 -2.73 22.64 -9.61
C GLY A 206 -1.91 21.41 -10.01
N THR A 207 -2.31 20.79 -11.10
CA THR A 207 -1.74 19.52 -11.60
C THR A 207 -0.53 19.69 -12.53
N GLY A 208 0.05 20.90 -12.60
CA GLY A 208 1.25 21.14 -13.41
C GLY A 208 2.47 20.37 -12.86
N ALA A 209 3.18 19.66 -13.74
CA ALA A 209 4.34 18.87 -13.35
C ALA A 209 5.42 19.70 -12.62
N ASP A 210 5.63 20.95 -13.02
CA ASP A 210 6.64 21.84 -12.43
C ASP A 210 6.31 22.21 -10.97
N ALA A 211 5.03 22.29 -10.64
CA ALA A 211 4.58 22.60 -9.28
C ALA A 211 4.72 21.40 -8.32
N MET A 212 4.46 20.19 -8.83
CA MET A 212 4.61 18.95 -8.03
C MET A 212 6.08 18.58 -7.75
N PHE A 213 7.03 19.15 -8.50
CA PHE A 213 8.45 18.84 -8.39
C PHE A 213 9.31 20.02 -7.93
N SER A 214 8.71 21.00 -7.23
CA SER A 214 9.47 22.09 -6.61
C SER A 214 10.39 21.57 -5.51
N GLY A 215 11.54 22.20 -5.31
CA GLY A 215 12.48 21.84 -4.25
C GLY A 215 11.85 21.91 -2.85
N ASP A 216 10.91 22.81 -2.64
CA ASP A 216 10.19 22.95 -1.37
C ASP A 216 9.20 21.81 -1.15
N PHE A 217 8.51 21.35 -2.18
CA PHE A 217 7.67 20.15 -2.09
C PHE A 217 8.48 18.94 -1.63
N PHE A 218 9.65 18.70 -2.23
CA PHE A 218 10.51 17.57 -1.85
C PHE A 218 11.01 17.67 -0.41
N ARG A 219 11.34 18.87 0.08
CA ARG A 219 11.73 19.06 1.49
C ARG A 219 10.61 18.67 2.44
N TRP A 220 9.40 19.18 2.20
CA TRP A 220 8.24 18.87 3.03
C TRP A 220 7.83 17.41 2.92
N PHE A 221 7.90 16.83 1.72
CA PHE A 221 7.61 15.42 1.50
C PHE A 221 8.64 14.51 2.19
N ALA A 222 9.92 14.85 2.13
CA ALA A 222 10.97 14.16 2.86
C ALA A 222 10.75 14.25 4.38
N PHE A 223 10.40 15.44 4.89
CA PHE A 223 10.07 15.61 6.31
C PHE A 223 8.85 14.75 6.72
N ALA A 224 7.79 14.76 5.94
CA ALA A 224 6.63 13.90 6.15
C ALA A 224 7.01 12.40 6.11
N GLY A 225 7.89 12.01 5.19
CA GLY A 225 8.45 10.66 5.11
C GLY A 225 9.23 10.26 6.36
N VAL A 226 10.05 11.16 6.91
CA VAL A 226 10.77 10.93 8.18
C VAL A 226 9.78 10.72 9.33
N LEU A 227 8.74 11.54 9.44
CA LEU A 227 7.70 11.36 10.47
C LEU A 227 7.00 10.01 10.32
N GLY A 228 6.66 9.60 9.09
CA GLY A 228 6.08 8.28 8.81
C GLY A 228 7.02 7.13 9.18
N ALA A 229 8.31 7.26 8.87
CA ALA A 229 9.32 6.26 9.22
C ALA A 229 9.50 6.15 10.74
N LEU A 230 9.52 7.26 11.46
CA LEU A 230 9.58 7.28 12.93
C LEU A 230 8.33 6.60 13.53
N TRP A 231 7.14 6.89 13.01
CA TRP A 231 5.92 6.21 13.43
C TRP A 231 6.00 4.71 13.20
N ALA A 232 6.41 4.27 12.02
CA ALA A 232 6.59 2.86 11.70
C ALA A 232 7.61 2.19 12.64
N LEU A 233 8.73 2.87 12.93
CA LEU A 233 9.74 2.39 13.87
C LEU A 233 9.17 2.19 15.28
N VAL A 234 8.38 3.15 15.79
CA VAL A 234 7.71 3.03 17.09
C VAL A 234 6.80 1.80 17.11
N LEU A 235 6.00 1.59 16.05
CA LEU A 235 5.12 0.41 15.96
C LEU A 235 5.92 -0.90 15.93
N ILE A 236 7.01 -0.95 15.14
CA ILE A 236 7.88 -2.13 15.05
C ILE A 236 8.51 -2.46 16.41
N VAL A 237 9.04 -1.46 17.12
CA VAL A 237 9.64 -1.65 18.45
C VAL A 237 8.61 -2.16 19.45
N GLN A 238 7.40 -1.60 19.46
CA GLN A 238 6.33 -2.06 20.35
C GLN A 238 5.93 -3.52 20.07
N ILE A 239 5.79 -3.89 18.78
CA ILE A 239 5.46 -5.26 18.39
C ILE A 239 6.62 -6.23 18.72
N ALA A 240 7.87 -5.82 18.51
CA ALA A 240 9.05 -6.63 18.81
C ALA A 240 9.20 -6.87 20.30
N SER A 241 8.89 -5.87 21.13
CA SER A 241 8.87 -5.99 22.60
C SER A 241 7.64 -6.74 23.14
N LYS A 242 6.79 -7.29 22.26
CA LYS A 242 5.54 -7.99 22.60
C LYS A 242 4.55 -7.13 23.42
N SER A 243 4.65 -5.81 23.34
CA SER A 243 3.65 -4.89 23.88
C SER A 243 2.55 -4.65 22.85
N ASP A 244 1.37 -4.24 23.32
CA ASP A 244 0.29 -3.83 22.41
C ASP A 244 0.65 -2.49 21.78
N PRO A 245 0.78 -2.41 20.44
CA PRO A 245 1.11 -1.17 19.75
C PRO A 245 0.00 -0.13 19.93
N VAL A 246 0.35 1.15 19.71
CA VAL A 246 -0.57 2.28 19.92
C VAL A 246 -1.90 2.07 19.21
N TYR A 247 -1.89 1.58 17.97
CA TYR A 247 -3.12 1.35 17.21
C TYR A 247 -4.02 0.26 17.83
N ASP A 248 -3.45 -0.76 18.47
CA ASP A 248 -4.20 -1.78 19.20
C ASP A 248 -4.83 -1.23 20.47
N ARG A 249 -4.05 -0.44 21.23
CA ARG A 249 -4.54 0.21 22.46
C ARG A 249 -5.65 1.21 22.18
N LEU A 250 -5.53 2.04 21.13
CA LEU A 250 -6.56 3.00 20.74
C LEU A 250 -7.86 2.32 20.29
N ALA A 251 -7.73 1.18 19.63
CA ALA A 251 -8.89 0.41 19.17
C ALA A 251 -9.50 -0.49 20.26
N GLY A 252 -8.84 -0.68 21.40
CA GLY A 252 -9.25 -1.65 22.41
C GLY A 252 -9.16 -3.09 21.88
N THR A 253 -8.11 -3.39 21.13
CA THR A 253 -7.84 -4.72 20.55
C THR A 253 -6.49 -5.26 20.99
N ALA A 254 -6.31 -6.56 20.86
CA ALA A 254 -5.01 -7.20 21.10
C ALA A 254 -4.77 -8.31 20.09
N VAL A 255 -3.50 -8.53 19.71
CA VAL A 255 -3.09 -9.62 18.83
C VAL A 255 -2.42 -10.70 19.64
N VAL A 256 -3.08 -11.85 19.72
CA VAL A 256 -2.70 -12.98 20.53
C VAL A 256 -2.36 -14.20 19.68
N ARG A 257 -1.68 -15.18 20.29
CA ARG A 257 -1.53 -16.50 19.68
C ARG A 257 -2.83 -17.27 19.85
N ALA A 258 -3.34 -17.85 18.74
CA ALA A 258 -4.51 -18.72 18.73
C ALA A 258 -4.10 -20.17 18.96
#